data_d124bb811799986af28cb022ac51012c
#
_entry.id   d124bb811799986af28cb022ac51012c
#
_cell.length_a   1.000
_cell.length_b   1.000
_cell.length_c   1.000
_cell.angle_alpha   90.00
_cell.angle_beta   90.00
_cell.angle_gamma   90.00
#
_symmetry.space_group_name_H-M   'P 1'
#
loop_
_entity.id
_entity.type
_entity.pdbx_description
1 polymer ?
#
loop_
_entity_poly.entity_id
_entity_poly.type
_entity_poly.pdbx_seq_one_letter_code
_entity_poly.pdbx_strand_id
1 'polypeptide(L)'
;VRIQKIQEIIERDKNRTDLLNHEIMWEKQLKTEKVYNIPLSFLIYNKYNGRILSRTKSLEKQNQAINVETEEGRDLIEKLLWESKIDRNKKTELSIREFGQQKVGIITKDGVIIDGNRRAMLLNKVDRTGYFKAIVLPVTLDENPIEIERLETTYQMGEDEKLRYNPIEKYLKAKQIYDKLTPKLKDSDAIKS
;
A
#
# COMPACT_ATOMS: atom_id res chain seq x y z
N VAL A 1 -4.74 -19.48 -0.57
CA VAL A 1 -4.56 -19.48 -2.04
C VAL A 1 -3.71 -18.31 -2.53
N ARG A 2 -4.02 -17.01 -2.21
CA ARG A 2 -3.26 -15.84 -2.71
C ARG A 2 -1.83 -15.80 -2.19
N ILE A 3 -1.62 -15.97 -0.89
CA ILE A 3 -0.28 -16.04 -0.27
C ILE A 3 0.59 -17.09 -0.95
N GLN A 4 0.04 -18.29 -1.17
CA GLN A 4 0.75 -19.38 -1.83
C GLN A 4 1.19 -19.01 -3.25
N LYS A 5 0.31 -18.38 -4.04
CA LYS A 5 0.62 -17.96 -5.42
C LYS A 5 1.70 -16.87 -5.45
N ILE A 6 1.67 -15.93 -4.51
CA ILE A 6 2.73 -14.91 -4.39
C ILE A 6 4.04 -15.56 -3.97
N GLN A 7 3.99 -16.50 -3.02
CA GLN A 7 5.16 -17.26 -2.57
C GLN A 7 5.77 -18.10 -3.71
N GLU A 8 4.96 -18.73 -4.55
CA GLU A 8 5.43 -19.46 -5.73
C GLU A 8 6.19 -18.55 -6.72
N ILE A 9 5.74 -17.30 -6.90
CA ILE A 9 6.45 -16.33 -7.73
C ILE A 9 7.81 -16.00 -7.11
N ILE A 10 7.85 -15.74 -5.79
CA ILE A 10 9.08 -15.45 -5.08
C ILE A 10 10.07 -16.61 -5.20
N GLU A 11 9.63 -17.84 -4.92
CA GLU A 11 10.47 -19.03 -4.99
C GLU A 11 11.00 -19.30 -6.40
N ARG A 12 10.15 -19.17 -7.41
CA ARG A 12 10.56 -19.31 -8.82
C ARG A 12 11.64 -18.32 -9.21
N ASP A 13 11.50 -17.07 -8.76
CA ASP A 13 12.34 -15.95 -9.22
C ASP A 13 13.48 -15.60 -8.24
N LYS A 14 13.56 -16.23 -7.05
CA LYS A 14 14.54 -15.89 -6.01
C LYS A 14 16.01 -15.96 -6.46
N ASN A 15 16.34 -16.87 -7.38
CA ASN A 15 17.71 -17.06 -7.88
C ASN A 15 18.01 -16.26 -9.16
N ARG A 16 17.04 -15.50 -9.66
CA ARG A 16 17.25 -14.65 -10.83
C ARG A 16 18.15 -13.48 -10.49
N THR A 17 19.14 -13.25 -11.33
CA THR A 17 20.14 -12.15 -11.20
C THR A 17 19.73 -10.90 -11.96
N ASP A 18 18.75 -11.02 -12.87
CA ASP A 18 18.23 -9.94 -13.71
C ASP A 18 17.10 -9.13 -13.06
N LEU A 19 16.67 -9.51 -11.85
CA LEU A 19 15.68 -8.75 -11.09
C LEU A 19 16.28 -7.46 -10.52
N LEU A 20 15.48 -6.41 -10.55
CA LEU A 20 15.82 -5.17 -9.86
C LEU A 20 15.90 -5.41 -8.35
N ASN A 21 16.87 -4.77 -7.72
CA ASN A 21 16.94 -4.64 -6.26
C ASN A 21 16.53 -3.22 -5.86
N HIS A 22 15.87 -3.09 -4.73
CA HIS A 22 15.45 -1.80 -4.21
C HIS A 22 15.65 -1.76 -2.70
N GLU A 23 16.15 -0.65 -2.20
CA GLU A 23 16.39 -0.46 -0.78
C GLU A 23 15.14 0.05 -0.07
N ILE A 24 14.79 -0.55 1.05
CA ILE A 24 13.71 -0.12 1.93
C ILE A 24 14.19 -0.02 3.38
N MET A 25 13.63 0.94 4.11
CA MET A 25 13.81 1.00 5.56
C MET A 25 12.77 0.09 6.22
N TRP A 26 13.21 -1.08 6.69
CA TRP A 26 12.34 -2.05 7.35
C TRP A 26 12.92 -2.42 8.72
N GLU A 27 12.11 -2.35 9.77
CA GLU A 27 12.52 -2.61 11.16
C GLU A 27 13.76 -1.79 11.59
N LYS A 28 13.77 -0.51 11.21
CA LYS A 28 14.87 0.44 11.46
C LYS A 28 16.20 0.07 10.77
N GLN A 29 16.19 -0.84 9.84
CA GLN A 29 17.36 -1.26 9.07
C GLN A 29 17.13 -0.99 7.57
N LEU A 30 18.18 -0.57 6.88
CA LEU A 30 18.18 -0.50 5.43
C LEU A 30 18.35 -1.92 4.89
N LYS A 31 17.31 -2.43 4.21
CA LYS A 31 17.32 -3.76 3.58
C LYS A 31 17.24 -3.61 2.08
N THR A 32 18.03 -4.40 1.38
CA THR A 32 17.98 -4.52 -0.09
C THR A 32 17.09 -5.69 -0.45
N GLU A 33 15.96 -5.40 -1.08
CA GLU A 33 14.95 -6.41 -1.42
C GLU A 33 14.80 -6.54 -2.94
N LYS A 34 14.46 -7.74 -3.39
CA LYS A 34 14.16 -8.01 -4.79
C LYS A 34 12.79 -7.46 -5.18
N VAL A 35 12.71 -7.01 -6.43
CA VAL A 35 11.46 -6.51 -7.04
C VAL A 35 10.87 -7.61 -7.91
N TYR A 36 9.65 -8.02 -7.61
CA TYR A 36 8.91 -9.06 -8.33
C TYR A 36 7.82 -8.47 -9.21
N ASN A 37 7.50 -9.14 -10.31
CA ASN A 37 6.34 -8.84 -11.12
C ASN A 37 5.13 -9.62 -10.59
N ILE A 38 4.27 -8.94 -9.85
CA ILE A 38 3.09 -9.54 -9.22
C ILE A 38 1.87 -9.27 -10.10
N PRO A 39 1.08 -10.30 -10.47
CA PRO A 39 -0.15 -10.09 -11.23
C PRO A 39 -1.09 -9.10 -10.51
N LEU A 40 -1.67 -8.14 -11.24
CA LEU A 40 -2.60 -7.16 -10.69
C LEU A 40 -3.81 -7.83 -10.01
N SER A 41 -4.23 -9.00 -10.51
CA SER A 41 -5.31 -9.81 -9.93
C SER A 41 -5.02 -10.36 -8.52
N PHE A 42 -3.74 -10.37 -8.09
CA PHE A 42 -3.37 -10.82 -6.74
C PHE A 42 -3.29 -9.66 -5.74
N LEU A 43 -3.45 -8.42 -6.20
CA LEU A 43 -3.36 -7.25 -5.36
C LEU A 43 -4.68 -6.93 -4.67
N ILE A 44 -4.56 -6.43 -3.44
CA ILE A 44 -5.65 -5.87 -2.64
C ILE A 44 -5.34 -4.40 -2.37
N TYR A 45 -6.27 -3.54 -2.69
CA TYR A 45 -6.15 -2.12 -2.32
C TYR A 45 -6.22 -1.94 -0.81
N ASN A 46 -5.31 -1.15 -0.27
CA ASN A 46 -5.38 -0.75 1.13
C ASN A 46 -6.44 0.36 1.29
N LYS A 47 -7.63 -0.01 1.77
CA LYS A 47 -8.74 0.94 2.02
C LYS A 47 -8.42 1.99 3.08
N TYR A 48 -7.41 1.75 3.90
CA TYR A 48 -6.91 2.69 4.91
C TYR A 48 -5.70 3.48 4.45
N ASN A 49 -5.39 3.46 3.16
CA ASN A 49 -4.35 4.29 2.59
C ASN A 49 -4.60 5.77 2.89
N GLY A 50 -3.56 6.48 3.35
CA GLY A 50 -3.67 7.87 3.81
C GLY A 50 -4.29 8.85 2.80
N ARG A 51 -4.32 8.52 1.51
CA ARG A 51 -4.90 9.39 0.46
C ARG A 51 -6.42 9.36 0.41
N ILE A 52 -7.03 8.30 0.90
CA ILE A 52 -8.49 8.08 0.86
C ILE A 52 -9.09 7.76 2.24
N LEU A 53 -8.25 7.75 3.29
CA LEU A 53 -8.60 7.31 4.64
C LEU A 53 -9.84 8.03 5.21
N SER A 54 -9.95 9.35 5.02
CA SER A 54 -11.10 10.12 5.52
C SER A 54 -12.40 9.69 4.85
N ARG A 55 -12.34 9.46 3.53
CA ARG A 55 -13.50 9.06 2.73
C ARG A 55 -13.95 7.64 3.07
N THR A 56 -13.00 6.69 3.15
CA THR A 56 -13.33 5.31 3.52
C THR A 56 -13.91 5.21 4.92
N LYS A 57 -13.33 5.91 5.91
CA LYS A 57 -13.90 5.98 7.26
C LYS A 57 -15.27 6.66 7.31
N SER A 58 -15.51 7.66 6.49
CA SER A 58 -16.82 8.30 6.39
C SER A 58 -17.89 7.33 5.87
N LEU A 59 -17.58 6.56 4.83
CA LEU A 59 -18.47 5.56 4.27
C LEU A 59 -18.75 4.42 5.28
N GLU A 60 -17.72 3.93 5.96
CA GLU A 60 -17.88 2.90 7.00
C GLU A 60 -18.75 3.37 8.17
N LYS A 61 -18.67 4.65 8.57
CA LYS A 61 -19.56 5.24 9.58
C LYS A 61 -21.01 5.33 9.12
N GLN A 62 -21.26 5.40 7.83
CA GLN A 62 -22.60 5.36 7.24
C GLN A 62 -23.13 3.94 7.04
N ASN A 63 -22.55 2.94 7.71
CA ASN A 63 -22.86 1.52 7.62
C ASN A 63 -22.62 0.91 6.22
N GLN A 64 -21.79 1.54 5.41
CA GLN A 64 -21.37 1.00 4.13
C GLN A 64 -20.07 0.21 4.32
N ALA A 65 -20.17 -1.08 4.57
CA ALA A 65 -19.00 -1.95 4.68
C ALA A 65 -18.26 -2.01 3.33
N ILE A 66 -16.96 -1.72 3.34
CA ILE A 66 -16.11 -1.79 2.15
C ILE A 66 -15.34 -3.10 2.18
N ASN A 67 -15.77 -4.06 1.35
CA ASN A 67 -15.04 -5.31 1.15
C ASN A 67 -14.18 -5.19 -0.12
N VAL A 68 -12.88 -4.94 0.06
CA VAL A 68 -11.91 -4.77 -1.04
C VAL A 68 -11.61 -6.05 -1.84
N GLU A 69 -12.15 -7.18 -1.42
CA GLU A 69 -12.02 -8.46 -2.13
C GLU A 69 -13.14 -8.66 -3.17
N THR A 70 -14.25 -7.93 -3.03
CA THR A 70 -15.34 -7.93 -4.03
C THR A 70 -15.06 -6.93 -5.16
N GLU A 71 -15.68 -7.15 -6.31
CA GLU A 71 -15.58 -6.24 -7.46
C GLU A 71 -16.10 -4.85 -7.10
N GLU A 72 -17.26 -4.75 -6.47
CA GLU A 72 -17.86 -3.48 -6.05
C GLU A 72 -16.99 -2.70 -5.06
N GLY A 73 -16.39 -3.40 -4.10
CA GLY A 73 -15.49 -2.78 -3.12
C GLY A 73 -14.19 -2.31 -3.77
N ARG A 74 -13.68 -3.06 -4.74
CA ARG A 74 -12.50 -2.70 -5.54
C ARG A 74 -12.79 -1.46 -6.39
N ASP A 75 -13.89 -1.44 -7.13
CA ASP A 75 -14.32 -0.31 -7.97
C ASP A 75 -14.52 0.96 -7.15
N LEU A 76 -15.11 0.82 -5.96
CA LEU A 76 -15.27 1.94 -5.03
C LEU A 76 -13.91 2.53 -4.63
N ILE A 77 -12.94 1.70 -4.24
CA ILE A 77 -11.61 2.19 -3.88
C ILE A 77 -10.90 2.81 -5.08
N GLU A 78 -11.00 2.23 -6.26
CA GLU A 78 -10.42 2.80 -7.49
C GLU A 78 -11.02 4.19 -7.80
N LYS A 79 -12.33 4.34 -7.65
CA LYS A 79 -13.01 5.64 -7.79
C LYS A 79 -12.48 6.66 -6.79
N LEU A 80 -12.39 6.30 -5.50
CA LEU A 80 -11.85 7.18 -4.47
C LEU A 80 -10.40 7.60 -4.74
N LEU A 81 -9.56 6.66 -5.18
CA LEU A 81 -8.16 6.93 -5.57
C LEU A 81 -8.09 7.85 -6.78
N TRP A 82 -8.94 7.64 -7.80
CA TRP A 82 -9.01 8.50 -8.97
C TRP A 82 -9.40 9.93 -8.61
N GLU A 83 -10.46 10.09 -7.84
CA GLU A 83 -10.98 11.39 -7.42
C GLU A 83 -10.05 12.13 -6.46
N SER A 84 -9.16 11.43 -5.76
CA SER A 84 -8.26 12.03 -4.78
C SER A 84 -7.32 13.09 -5.38
N LYS A 85 -6.88 12.92 -6.64
CA LYS A 85 -5.96 13.82 -7.36
C LYS A 85 -6.09 13.63 -8.89
N ILE A 86 -7.20 14.05 -9.48
CA ILE A 86 -7.54 13.81 -10.89
C ILE A 86 -6.44 14.24 -11.85
N ASP A 87 -5.96 15.49 -11.77
CA ASP A 87 -4.95 16.01 -12.70
C ASP A 87 -3.63 15.25 -12.63
N ARG A 88 -3.24 14.86 -11.41
CA ARG A 88 -2.05 14.08 -11.20
C ARG A 88 -2.22 12.65 -11.69
N ASN A 89 -3.40 12.07 -11.52
CA ASN A 89 -3.72 10.75 -12.03
C ASN A 89 -3.64 10.73 -13.55
N LYS A 90 -4.18 11.73 -14.24
CA LYS A 90 -4.06 11.87 -15.70
C LYS A 90 -2.59 11.93 -16.15
N LYS A 91 -1.76 12.76 -15.49
CA LYS A 91 -0.32 12.84 -15.81
C LYS A 91 0.40 11.50 -15.58
N THR A 92 0.10 10.82 -14.46
CA THR A 92 0.70 9.53 -14.14
C THR A 92 0.21 8.45 -15.11
N GLU A 93 -1.06 8.47 -15.51
CA GLU A 93 -1.62 7.56 -16.52
C GLU A 93 -0.88 7.68 -17.86
N LEU A 94 -0.67 8.91 -18.35
CA LEU A 94 0.11 9.16 -19.57
C LEU A 94 1.53 8.62 -19.44
N SER A 95 2.21 8.88 -18.34
CA SER A 95 3.56 8.36 -18.08
C SER A 95 3.60 6.82 -18.04
N ILE A 96 2.59 6.18 -17.45
CA ILE A 96 2.49 4.71 -17.44
C ILE A 96 2.25 4.16 -18.84
N ARG A 97 1.43 4.82 -19.67
CA ARG A 97 1.20 4.43 -21.07
C ARG A 97 2.48 4.49 -21.89
N GLU A 98 3.30 5.49 -21.66
CA GLU A 98 4.53 5.73 -22.43
C GLU A 98 5.72 4.88 -21.92
N PHE A 99 5.95 4.88 -20.61
CA PHE A 99 7.16 4.31 -20.01
C PHE A 99 6.90 3.06 -19.14
N GLY A 100 5.65 2.68 -18.92
CA GLY A 100 5.30 1.64 -17.97
C GLY A 100 5.46 2.09 -16.51
N GLN A 101 5.50 1.13 -15.60
CA GLN A 101 5.69 1.42 -14.17
C GLN A 101 7.14 1.80 -13.88
N GLN A 102 7.38 3.06 -13.52
CA GLN A 102 8.71 3.59 -13.21
C GLN A 102 9.11 3.44 -11.74
N LYS A 103 8.14 3.54 -10.81
CA LYS A 103 8.40 3.38 -9.39
C LYS A 103 7.93 2.03 -8.89
N VAL A 104 8.77 1.39 -8.11
CA VAL A 104 8.45 0.12 -7.43
C VAL A 104 7.38 0.36 -6.37
N GLY A 105 6.46 -0.59 -6.22
CA GLY A 105 5.51 -0.61 -5.13
C GLY A 105 5.96 -1.48 -3.97
N ILE A 106 5.18 -1.47 -2.88
CA ILE A 106 5.40 -2.34 -1.73
C ILE A 106 4.08 -3.01 -1.40
N ILE A 107 4.11 -4.33 -1.26
CA ILE A 107 2.95 -5.14 -0.88
C ILE A 107 3.29 -6.06 0.28
N THR A 108 2.29 -6.50 1.01
CA THR A 108 2.41 -7.59 2.00
C THR A 108 2.42 -8.95 1.31
N LYS A 109 2.82 -10.01 2.04
CA LYS A 109 2.83 -11.40 1.52
C LYS A 109 1.47 -11.91 1.06
N ASP A 110 0.38 -11.31 1.55
CA ASP A 110 -1.00 -11.61 1.15
C ASP A 110 -1.56 -10.66 0.08
N GLY A 111 -0.71 -9.78 -0.47
CA GLY A 111 -1.01 -8.94 -1.63
C GLY A 111 -1.64 -7.59 -1.33
N VAL A 112 -1.70 -7.17 -0.05
CA VAL A 112 -2.19 -5.82 0.29
C VAL A 112 -1.16 -4.77 -0.09
N ILE A 113 -1.57 -3.75 -0.83
CA ILE A 113 -0.70 -2.68 -1.30
C ILE A 113 -0.43 -1.68 -0.19
N ILE A 114 0.82 -1.58 0.24
CA ILE A 114 1.27 -0.59 1.24
C ILE A 114 1.68 0.71 0.54
N ASP A 115 2.50 0.61 -0.52
CA ASP A 115 2.80 1.75 -1.38
C ASP A 115 2.49 1.42 -2.84
N GLY A 116 1.84 2.38 -3.51
CA GLY A 116 1.52 2.28 -4.93
C GLY A 116 0.05 2.01 -5.27
N ASN A 117 -0.91 2.18 -4.35
CA ASN A 117 -2.34 1.99 -4.62
C ASN A 117 -2.81 2.74 -5.88
N ARG A 118 -2.44 4.02 -6.04
CA ARG A 118 -2.75 4.80 -7.25
C ARG A 118 -2.11 4.23 -8.52
N ARG A 119 -0.85 3.77 -8.42
CA ARG A 119 -0.15 3.16 -9.57
C ARG A 119 -0.79 1.85 -9.98
N ALA A 120 -1.16 1.01 -9.02
CA ALA A 120 -1.87 -0.24 -9.30
C ALA A 120 -3.22 0.02 -9.99
N MET A 121 -4.01 0.99 -9.49
CA MET A 121 -5.26 1.42 -10.11
C MET A 121 -5.04 1.92 -11.55
N LEU A 122 -4.03 2.74 -11.79
CA LEU A 122 -3.73 3.26 -13.12
C LEU A 122 -3.20 2.19 -14.07
N LEU A 123 -2.40 1.25 -13.58
CA LEU A 123 -1.94 0.10 -14.36
C LEU A 123 -3.12 -0.79 -14.76
N ASN A 124 -4.03 -1.06 -13.83
CA ASN A 124 -5.25 -1.82 -14.12
C ASN A 124 -6.09 -1.14 -15.20
N LYS A 125 -6.24 0.19 -15.10
CA LYS A 125 -6.97 0.99 -16.10
C LYS A 125 -6.30 1.01 -17.48
N VAL A 126 -4.97 1.00 -17.52
CA VAL A 126 -4.19 1.03 -18.77
C VAL A 126 -4.10 -0.36 -19.41
N ASP A 127 -4.28 -1.41 -18.63
CA ASP A 127 -4.21 -2.84 -19.01
C ASP A 127 -2.98 -3.20 -19.85
N ARG A 128 -1.82 -2.63 -19.50
CA ARG A 128 -0.64 -2.71 -20.37
C ARG A 128 0.17 -3.97 -20.18
N THR A 129 0.32 -4.44 -18.95
CA THR A 129 1.18 -5.59 -18.62
C THR A 129 0.51 -6.64 -17.76
N GLY A 130 -0.60 -6.32 -17.11
CA GLY A 130 -1.25 -7.19 -16.13
C GLY A 130 -0.43 -7.41 -14.85
N TYR A 131 0.71 -6.72 -14.69
CA TYR A 131 1.65 -6.91 -13.59
C TYR A 131 1.98 -5.60 -12.88
N PHE A 132 2.30 -5.74 -11.61
CA PHE A 132 2.77 -4.67 -10.73
C PHE A 132 4.17 -5.02 -10.21
N LYS A 133 5.14 -4.15 -10.45
CA LYS A 133 6.50 -4.30 -9.92
C LYS A 133 6.49 -3.92 -8.44
N ALA A 134 6.77 -4.87 -7.57
CA ALA A 134 6.71 -4.64 -6.13
C ALA A 134 7.75 -5.43 -5.34
N ILE A 135 8.12 -4.88 -4.20
CA ILE A 135 8.75 -5.60 -3.09
C ILE A 135 7.63 -6.30 -2.33
N VAL A 136 7.87 -7.53 -1.91
CA VAL A 136 6.94 -8.30 -1.10
C VAL A 136 7.47 -8.39 0.33
N LEU A 137 6.75 -7.77 1.27
CA LEU A 137 7.09 -7.86 2.69
C LEU A 137 6.81 -9.27 3.22
N PRO A 138 7.61 -9.77 4.19
CA PRO A 138 7.44 -11.12 4.73
C PRO A 138 6.27 -11.25 5.73
N VAL A 139 5.46 -10.22 5.87
CA VAL A 139 4.37 -10.12 6.85
C VAL A 139 3.05 -9.71 6.21
N THR A 140 1.94 -9.96 6.89
CA THR A 140 0.62 -9.37 6.60
C THR A 140 0.43 -8.07 7.39
N LEU A 141 -0.66 -7.34 7.07
CA LEU A 141 -1.04 -6.14 7.84
C LEU A 141 -1.23 -6.42 9.33
N ASP A 142 -1.79 -7.57 9.68
CA ASP A 142 -2.13 -7.93 11.05
C ASP A 142 -0.91 -8.44 11.84
N GLU A 143 0.07 -9.04 11.16
CA GLU A 143 1.27 -9.58 11.81
C GLU A 143 2.21 -8.47 12.32
N ASN A 144 2.35 -7.37 11.59
CA ASN A 144 3.23 -6.26 12.00
C ASN A 144 2.66 -4.87 11.63
N PRO A 145 1.50 -4.49 12.21
CA PRO A 145 0.78 -3.29 11.81
C PRO A 145 1.55 -1.99 12.08
N ILE A 146 2.37 -1.94 13.13
CA ILE A 146 3.12 -0.74 13.50
C ILE A 146 4.23 -0.45 12.49
N GLU A 147 4.99 -1.48 12.11
CA GLU A 147 6.10 -1.31 11.18
C GLU A 147 5.60 -1.04 9.76
N ILE A 148 4.50 -1.68 9.35
CA ILE A 148 3.83 -1.39 8.08
C ILE A 148 3.35 0.07 8.06
N GLU A 149 2.75 0.56 9.14
CA GLU A 149 2.29 1.94 9.22
C GLU A 149 3.45 2.95 9.17
N ARG A 150 4.57 2.62 9.84
CA ARG A 150 5.80 3.40 9.75
C ARG A 150 6.32 3.46 8.31
N LEU A 151 6.39 2.30 7.64
CA LEU A 151 6.83 2.18 6.26
C LEU A 151 5.93 3.00 5.33
N GLU A 152 4.61 2.83 5.41
CA GLU A 152 3.64 3.58 4.62
C GLU A 152 3.82 5.08 4.82
N THR A 153 3.95 5.53 6.07
CA THR A 153 4.14 6.95 6.40
C THR A 153 5.44 7.49 5.79
N THR A 154 6.54 6.76 5.90
CA THR A 154 7.84 7.15 5.34
C THR A 154 7.75 7.34 3.82
N TYR A 155 7.15 6.38 3.11
CA TYR A 155 7.00 6.47 1.65
C TYR A 155 6.01 7.56 1.23
N GLN A 156 4.93 7.75 1.96
CA GLN A 156 3.97 8.81 1.68
C GLN A 156 4.55 10.20 1.96
N MET A 157 5.28 10.39 3.06
CA MET A 157 5.94 11.66 3.37
C MET A 157 7.04 12.01 2.36
N GLY A 158 7.86 11.04 1.96
CA GLY A 158 8.88 11.25 0.93
C GLY A 158 8.31 11.61 -0.45
N GLU A 159 7.08 11.16 -0.76
CA GLU A 159 6.36 11.63 -1.96
C GLU A 159 5.69 13.01 -1.77
N ASP A 160 5.31 13.33 -0.54
CA ASP A 160 4.50 14.50 -0.19
C ASP A 160 5.33 15.72 0.23
N GLU A 161 6.63 15.63 0.39
CA GLU A 161 7.51 16.81 0.35
C GLU A 161 7.35 17.56 -0.98
N LYS A 162 6.91 16.86 -2.03
CA LYS A 162 6.48 17.46 -3.31
C LYS A 162 4.99 17.81 -3.36
N LEU A 163 4.17 17.47 -2.34
CA LEU A 163 2.73 17.68 -2.32
C LEU A 163 2.21 17.83 -0.88
N ARG A 164 1.59 18.97 -0.62
CA ARG A 164 0.96 19.23 0.68
C ARG A 164 -0.13 18.22 1.00
N TYR A 165 0.03 17.47 2.08
CA TYR A 165 -0.99 16.62 2.70
C TYR A 165 -2.24 17.45 3.01
N ASN A 166 -3.42 16.88 2.77
CA ASN A 166 -4.64 17.41 3.36
C ASN A 166 -4.51 17.35 4.89
N PRO A 167 -4.69 18.45 5.63
CA PRO A 167 -4.56 18.49 7.11
C PRO A 167 -5.43 17.43 7.81
N ILE A 168 -6.61 17.13 7.28
CA ILE A 168 -7.53 16.13 7.83
C ILE A 168 -6.92 14.72 7.74
N GLU A 169 -6.30 14.38 6.62
CA GLU A 169 -5.65 13.06 6.43
C GLU A 169 -4.47 12.88 7.39
N LYS A 170 -3.67 13.95 7.62
CA LYS A 170 -2.59 13.94 8.62
C LYS A 170 -3.12 13.67 10.02
N TYR A 171 -4.18 14.38 10.41
CA TYR A 171 -4.82 14.21 11.72
C TYR A 171 -5.35 12.79 11.91
N LEU A 172 -6.09 12.26 10.93
CA LEU A 172 -6.65 10.91 10.99
C LEU A 172 -5.55 9.84 11.07
N LYS A 173 -4.45 10.02 10.33
CA LYS A 173 -3.32 9.11 10.38
C LYS A 173 -2.62 9.15 11.73
N ALA A 174 -2.35 10.35 12.27
CA ALA A 174 -1.77 10.52 13.61
C ALA A 174 -2.66 9.91 14.70
N LYS A 175 -3.99 10.12 14.61
CA LYS A 175 -4.95 9.52 15.53
C LYS A 175 -4.94 8.00 15.46
N GLN A 176 -4.90 7.42 14.26
CA GLN A 176 -4.83 5.97 14.06
C GLN A 176 -3.56 5.37 14.68
N ILE A 177 -2.42 6.03 14.52
CA ILE A 177 -1.15 5.63 15.16
C ILE A 177 -1.28 5.69 16.69
N TYR A 178 -1.79 6.80 17.22
CA TYR A 178 -2.01 6.97 18.64
C TYR A 178 -2.93 5.90 19.23
N ASP A 179 -4.06 5.64 18.60
CA ASP A 179 -5.03 4.62 19.05
C ASP A 179 -4.43 3.20 19.07
N LYS A 180 -3.49 2.90 18.15
CA LYS A 180 -2.78 1.61 18.11
C LYS A 180 -1.67 1.49 19.17
N LEU A 181 -1.06 2.59 19.56
CA LEU A 181 0.03 2.61 20.55
C LEU A 181 -0.48 2.69 21.99
N THR A 182 -1.61 3.32 22.22
CA THR A 182 -2.16 3.57 23.57
C THR A 182 -2.47 2.27 24.36
N PRO A 183 -3.01 1.19 23.78
CA PRO A 183 -3.20 -0.07 24.48
C PRO A 183 -1.89 -0.68 24.99
N LYS A 184 -0.82 -0.64 24.17
CA LYS A 184 0.49 -1.19 24.52
C LYS A 184 1.23 -0.39 25.59
N LEU A 185 0.97 0.91 25.71
CA LEU A 185 1.55 1.76 26.77
C LEU A 185 0.88 1.45 28.11
N LYS A 186 -0.43 1.19 28.15
CA LYS A 186 -1.14 0.81 29.37
C LYS A 186 -0.71 -0.55 29.91
N ASP A 187 -0.42 -1.51 29.03
CA ASP A 187 0.07 -2.83 29.42
C ASP A 187 1.52 -2.78 29.97
N SER A 188 2.36 -1.85 29.47
CA SER A 188 3.72 -1.67 29.95
C SER A 188 3.81 -1.03 31.35
N ASP A 189 2.83 -0.22 31.71
CA ASP A 189 2.76 0.41 33.04
C ASP A 189 2.15 -0.54 34.10
N ALA A 190 1.30 -1.49 33.68
CA ALA A 190 0.74 -2.53 34.55
C ALA A 190 1.77 -3.60 34.97
N ILE A 191 2.87 -3.76 34.23
CA ILE A 191 3.95 -4.71 34.54
C ILE A 191 4.99 -4.10 35.51
N LYS A 192 4.93 -2.78 35.76
CA LYS A 192 5.87 -2.09 36.67
C LYS A 192 5.27 -1.74 38.04
N SER A 193 4.06 -2.15 38.33
CA SER A 193 3.39 -2.09 39.62
C SER A 193 3.24 -3.49 40.23
#